data_25f2cee4ddbb5b185b9cd26e74e7a4c5
#
_entry.id   25f2cee4ddbb5b185b9cd26e74e7a4c5
#
_cell.length_a   1.000
_cell.length_b   1.000
_cell.length_c   1.000
_cell.angle_alpha   90.00
_cell.angle_beta   90.00
_cell.angle_gamma   90.00
#
_symmetry.space_group_name_H-M   'P 1'
#
loop_
_entity.id
_entity.type
_entity.pdbx_description
1 polymer ?
#
loop_
_entity_poly.entity_id
_entity_poly.type
_entity_poly.pdbx_seq_one_letter_code
_entity_poly.pdbx_strand_id
1 'polypeptide(L)'
;MKSYPPKTINVYVTLDQLVIPGYFNPHDPAPIYKRQLNHHFGLYIMENVALFKRYDVIFYKFKYTNEIDKQYAEPVMYAIRRHFNELKEHKIKNFEKYKRRNITMLIASTVIVMLFHILLPLVLTSDQGISSAVRNSLDIFSWVILWRPIDELVFNWNPHLAEINLFNKLATAELIIIENEKKATVSNNALRVVA
;
A
#
# COMPACT_ATOMS: atom_id res chain seq x y z
N MET A 1 -2.22 7.49 27.53
CA MET A 1 -2.44 7.47 26.05
C MET A 1 -3.93 7.46 25.80
N LYS A 2 -4.50 8.53 25.21
CA LYS A 2 -5.91 8.53 24.81
C LYS A 2 -6.06 7.62 23.59
N SER A 3 -6.67 6.46 23.76
CA SER A 3 -7.07 5.57 22.69
C SER A 3 -8.24 6.24 21.95
N TYR A 4 -7.99 6.86 20.81
CA TYR A 4 -9.06 7.26 19.92
C TYR A 4 -9.66 5.98 19.30
N PRO A 5 -11.02 5.88 19.22
CA PRO A 5 -11.64 4.75 18.53
C PRO A 5 -11.15 4.70 17.07
N PRO A 6 -11.00 3.50 16.49
CA PRO A 6 -10.59 3.37 15.10
C PRO A 6 -11.58 4.10 14.20
N LYS A 7 -11.06 4.92 13.30
CA LYS A 7 -11.87 5.63 12.32
C LYS A 7 -12.35 4.63 11.27
N THR A 8 -13.65 4.65 10.96
CA THR A 8 -14.23 3.86 9.88
C THR A 8 -14.14 4.61 8.57
N ILE A 9 -13.53 4.01 7.56
CA ILE A 9 -13.44 4.56 6.21
C ILE A 9 -14.42 3.80 5.32
N ASN A 10 -15.33 4.52 4.67
CA ASN A 10 -16.32 3.93 3.77
C ASN A 10 -15.99 4.32 2.33
N VAL A 11 -15.75 3.32 1.48
CA VAL A 11 -15.58 3.48 0.03
C VAL A 11 -16.91 3.19 -0.63
N TYR A 12 -17.52 4.20 -1.22
CA TYR A 12 -18.81 4.07 -1.89
C TYR A 12 -18.64 3.69 -3.35
N VAL A 13 -19.37 2.67 -3.80
CA VAL A 13 -19.39 2.18 -5.17
C VAL A 13 -20.83 2.05 -5.61
N THR A 14 -21.17 2.60 -6.78
CA THR A 14 -22.51 2.51 -7.34
C THR A 14 -22.62 1.27 -8.25
N LEU A 15 -23.60 0.41 -7.98
CA LEU A 15 -23.92 -0.71 -8.85
C LEU A 15 -25.06 -0.26 -9.79
N ASP A 16 -24.69 0.02 -11.03
CA ASP A 16 -25.60 0.37 -12.11
C ASP A 16 -25.07 -0.26 -13.40
N GLN A 17 -25.93 -0.92 -14.16
CA GLN A 17 -25.58 -1.62 -15.40
C GLN A 17 -24.81 -0.73 -16.38
N LEU A 18 -25.06 0.59 -16.39
CA LEU A 18 -24.37 1.55 -17.25
C LEU A 18 -22.96 1.89 -16.75
N VAL A 19 -22.74 1.84 -15.44
CA VAL A 19 -21.46 2.25 -14.80
C VAL A 19 -20.50 1.07 -14.60
N ILE A 20 -21.04 -0.11 -14.32
CA ILE A 20 -20.27 -1.33 -14.04
C ILE A 20 -19.18 -1.65 -15.06
N PRO A 21 -19.41 -1.54 -16.40
CA PRO A 21 -18.36 -1.80 -17.39
C PRO A 21 -17.11 -0.92 -17.18
N GLY A 22 -17.28 0.30 -16.67
CA GLY A 22 -16.20 1.23 -16.37
C GLY A 22 -15.29 0.80 -15.21
N TYR A 23 -15.75 -0.10 -14.35
CA TYR A 23 -14.95 -0.64 -13.24
C TYR A 23 -13.93 -1.68 -13.68
N PHE A 24 -14.10 -2.23 -14.87
CA PHE A 24 -13.25 -3.27 -15.43
C PHE A 24 -12.36 -2.73 -16.54
N ASN A 25 -11.22 -3.38 -16.74
CA ASN A 25 -10.34 -3.06 -17.85
C ASN A 25 -11.03 -3.35 -19.19
N PRO A 26 -11.22 -2.34 -20.07
CA PRO A 26 -11.91 -2.54 -21.34
C PRO A 26 -11.12 -3.42 -22.33
N HIS A 27 -9.80 -3.55 -22.13
CA HIS A 27 -8.93 -4.35 -22.99
C HIS A 27 -8.83 -5.81 -22.54
N ASP A 28 -9.40 -6.16 -21.39
CA ASP A 28 -9.41 -7.53 -20.91
C ASP A 28 -10.57 -8.31 -21.52
N PRO A 29 -10.32 -9.34 -22.37
CA PRO A 29 -11.36 -10.13 -23.02
C PRO A 29 -12.02 -11.14 -22.06
N ALA A 30 -11.56 -11.25 -20.83
CA ALA A 30 -12.11 -12.21 -19.86
C ALA A 30 -13.59 -11.92 -19.55
N PRO A 31 -14.37 -12.94 -19.18
CA PRO A 31 -15.73 -12.75 -18.67
C PRO A 31 -15.73 -11.81 -17.46
N ILE A 32 -16.83 -11.08 -17.24
CA ILE A 32 -16.94 -10.01 -16.22
C ILE A 32 -16.50 -10.44 -14.82
N TYR A 33 -16.79 -11.70 -14.44
CA TYR A 33 -16.43 -12.26 -13.12
C TYR A 33 -14.94 -12.62 -12.98
N LYS A 34 -14.13 -12.57 -14.07
CA LYS A 34 -12.67 -12.80 -14.07
C LYS A 34 -11.88 -11.60 -14.59
N ARG A 35 -12.58 -10.57 -15.08
CA ARG A 35 -11.96 -9.40 -15.70
C ARG A 35 -11.15 -8.60 -14.69
N GLN A 36 -10.06 -8.02 -15.15
CA GLN A 36 -9.21 -7.16 -14.33
C GLN A 36 -9.91 -5.85 -13.98
N LEU A 37 -9.60 -5.31 -12.82
CA LEU A 37 -10.06 -3.99 -12.40
C LEU A 37 -9.44 -2.90 -13.28
N ASN A 38 -10.23 -1.87 -13.58
CA ASN A 38 -9.75 -0.67 -14.27
C ASN A 38 -8.76 0.09 -13.36
N HIS A 39 -7.64 0.51 -13.93
CA HIS A 39 -6.61 1.25 -13.21
C HIS A 39 -7.15 2.54 -12.56
N HIS A 40 -7.95 3.33 -13.28
CA HIS A 40 -8.55 4.56 -12.75
C HIS A 40 -9.50 4.28 -11.58
N PHE A 41 -10.24 3.18 -11.64
CA PHE A 41 -11.11 2.79 -10.54
C PHE A 41 -10.31 2.32 -9.32
N GLY A 42 -9.19 1.61 -9.54
CA GLY A 42 -8.23 1.30 -8.47
C GLY A 42 -7.66 2.54 -7.80
N LEU A 43 -7.28 3.56 -8.58
CA LEU A 43 -6.82 4.85 -8.04
C LEU A 43 -7.90 5.56 -7.24
N TYR A 44 -9.14 5.61 -7.73
CA TYR A 44 -10.27 6.18 -6.99
C TYR A 44 -10.43 5.54 -5.60
N ILE A 45 -10.33 4.22 -5.51
CA ILE A 45 -10.39 3.51 -4.22
C ILE A 45 -9.23 3.96 -3.32
N MET A 46 -8.01 4.05 -3.84
CA MET A 46 -6.83 4.46 -3.09
C MET A 46 -6.93 5.91 -2.58
N GLU A 47 -7.42 6.83 -3.39
CA GLU A 47 -7.63 8.24 -3.00
C GLU A 47 -8.62 8.38 -1.85
N ASN A 48 -9.70 7.58 -1.84
CA ASN A 48 -10.66 7.56 -0.73
C ASN A 48 -10.05 7.09 0.60
N VAL A 49 -8.94 6.35 0.55
CA VAL A 49 -8.24 5.86 1.75
C VAL A 49 -6.87 6.51 1.94
N ALA A 50 -6.57 7.61 1.23
CA ALA A 50 -5.27 8.30 1.29
C ALA A 50 -4.87 8.73 2.71
N LEU A 51 -5.85 9.01 3.58
CA LEU A 51 -5.66 9.35 4.99
C LEU A 51 -5.72 8.14 5.94
N PHE A 52 -5.60 6.93 5.39
CA PHE A 52 -5.64 5.69 6.15
C PHE A 52 -4.57 5.66 7.25
N LYS A 53 -5.00 5.26 8.45
CA LYS A 53 -4.12 4.94 9.57
C LYS A 53 -4.15 3.45 9.86
N ARG A 54 -3.06 2.91 10.42
CA ARG A 54 -2.91 1.48 10.69
C ARG A 54 -4.11 0.83 11.38
N TYR A 55 -4.82 1.58 12.21
CA TYR A 55 -5.95 1.08 13.02
C TYR A 55 -7.33 1.32 12.38
N ASP A 56 -7.41 2.06 11.26
CA ASP A 56 -8.67 2.35 10.62
C ASP A 56 -9.26 1.09 9.97
N VAL A 57 -10.59 0.99 10.00
CA VAL A 57 -11.33 -0.11 9.38
C VAL A 57 -11.92 0.39 8.06
N ILE A 58 -11.78 -0.40 7.01
CA ILE A 58 -12.25 -0.06 5.65
C ILE A 58 -13.44 -0.93 5.31
N PHE A 59 -14.51 -0.30 4.81
CA PHE A 59 -15.70 -0.96 4.30
C PHE A 59 -15.97 -0.52 2.86
N TYR A 60 -16.34 -1.46 2.00
CA TYR A 60 -16.92 -1.19 0.69
C TYR A 60 -18.43 -1.10 0.82
N LYS A 61 -19.00 0.06 0.51
CA LYS A 61 -20.44 0.30 0.53
C LYS A 61 -20.97 0.35 -0.89
N PHE A 62 -21.55 -0.76 -1.35
CA PHE A 62 -22.13 -0.87 -2.69
C PHE A 62 -23.57 -0.42 -2.66
N LYS A 63 -23.88 0.63 -3.44
CA LYS A 63 -25.22 1.16 -3.58
C LYS A 63 -25.84 0.68 -4.88
N TYR A 64 -27.01 0.04 -4.82
CA TYR A 64 -27.79 -0.37 -5.98
C TYR A 64 -29.14 0.32 -6.00
N THR A 65 -29.69 0.53 -7.21
CA THR A 65 -31.02 1.11 -7.42
C THR A 65 -32.02 0.06 -7.88
N ASN A 66 -31.56 -0.92 -8.65
CA ASN A 66 -32.36 -2.04 -9.13
C ASN A 66 -31.85 -3.35 -8.55
N GLU A 67 -32.76 -4.24 -8.16
CA GLU A 67 -32.41 -5.58 -7.64
C GLU A 67 -31.51 -6.38 -8.60
N ILE A 68 -31.70 -6.20 -9.92
CA ILE A 68 -30.90 -6.86 -10.96
C ILE A 68 -29.42 -6.46 -10.86
N ASP A 69 -29.12 -5.24 -10.45
CA ASP A 69 -27.74 -4.73 -10.37
C ASP A 69 -26.97 -5.36 -9.21
N LYS A 70 -27.67 -5.87 -8.19
CA LYS A 70 -27.07 -6.55 -7.04
C LYS A 70 -26.22 -7.77 -7.42
N GLN A 71 -26.56 -8.46 -8.51
CA GLN A 71 -25.79 -9.60 -9.02
C GLN A 71 -24.34 -9.26 -9.37
N TYR A 72 -24.05 -7.99 -9.65
CA TYR A 72 -22.69 -7.52 -10.00
C TYR A 72 -21.84 -7.22 -8.77
N ALA A 73 -22.39 -7.24 -7.55
CA ALA A 73 -21.65 -6.94 -6.33
C ALA A 73 -20.46 -7.91 -6.14
N GLU A 74 -20.69 -9.20 -6.28
CA GLU A 74 -19.67 -10.23 -6.13
C GLU A 74 -18.55 -10.13 -7.21
N PRO A 75 -18.86 -10.03 -8.51
CA PRO A 75 -17.84 -9.83 -9.54
C PRO A 75 -16.96 -8.59 -9.32
N VAL A 76 -17.58 -7.45 -8.97
CA VAL A 76 -16.84 -6.21 -8.70
C VAL A 76 -15.96 -6.38 -7.47
N MET A 77 -16.50 -6.95 -6.38
CA MET A 77 -15.73 -7.19 -5.16
C MET A 77 -14.58 -8.18 -5.39
N TYR A 78 -14.79 -9.22 -6.17
CA TYR A 78 -13.75 -10.17 -6.57
C TYR A 78 -12.61 -9.46 -7.32
N ALA A 79 -12.95 -8.60 -8.29
CA ALA A 79 -11.97 -7.84 -9.06
C ALA A 79 -11.16 -6.89 -8.17
N ILE A 80 -11.81 -6.21 -7.21
CA ILE A 80 -11.17 -5.34 -6.22
C ILE A 80 -10.19 -6.15 -5.37
N ARG A 81 -10.64 -7.24 -4.77
CA ARG A 81 -9.80 -8.10 -3.91
C ARG A 81 -8.60 -8.65 -4.65
N ARG A 82 -8.81 -9.14 -5.87
CA ARG A 82 -7.75 -9.65 -6.73
C ARG A 82 -6.72 -8.58 -7.04
N HIS A 83 -7.15 -7.40 -7.48
CA HIS A 83 -6.29 -6.28 -7.82
C HIS A 83 -5.38 -5.87 -6.65
N PHE A 84 -5.94 -5.68 -5.46
CA PHE A 84 -5.16 -5.28 -4.28
C PHE A 84 -4.29 -6.41 -3.73
N ASN A 85 -4.67 -7.68 -3.91
CA ASN A 85 -3.78 -8.81 -3.61
C ASN A 85 -2.58 -8.85 -4.56
N GLU A 86 -2.78 -8.64 -5.86
CA GLU A 86 -1.70 -8.59 -6.86
C GLU A 86 -0.73 -7.42 -6.53
N LEU A 87 -1.25 -6.24 -6.21
CA LEU A 87 -0.44 -5.09 -5.77
C LEU A 87 0.34 -5.39 -4.48
N LYS A 88 -0.31 -6.02 -3.49
CA LYS A 88 0.34 -6.43 -2.24
C LYS A 88 1.50 -7.40 -2.52
N GLU A 89 1.29 -8.43 -3.31
CA GLU A 89 2.33 -9.41 -3.65
C GLU A 89 3.50 -8.76 -4.39
N HIS A 90 3.21 -7.85 -5.33
CA HIS A 90 4.26 -7.10 -6.02
C HIS A 90 5.08 -6.23 -5.05
N LYS A 91 4.42 -5.56 -4.10
CA LYS A 91 5.11 -4.75 -3.08
C LYS A 91 5.93 -5.63 -2.12
N ILE A 92 5.43 -6.79 -1.71
CA ILE A 92 6.19 -7.74 -0.88
C ILE A 92 7.47 -8.18 -1.60
N LYS A 93 7.38 -8.59 -2.87
CA LYS A 93 8.55 -8.99 -3.67
C LYS A 93 9.59 -7.87 -3.81
N ASN A 94 9.13 -6.63 -4.02
CA ASN A 94 10.02 -5.48 -4.10
C ASN A 94 10.66 -5.17 -2.74
N PHE A 95 9.91 -5.29 -1.65
CA PHE A 95 10.42 -5.12 -0.30
C PHE A 95 11.45 -6.19 0.08
N GLU A 96 11.24 -7.44 -0.29
CA GLU A 96 12.21 -8.52 -0.09
C GLU A 96 13.53 -8.27 -0.84
N LYS A 97 13.44 -7.81 -2.11
CA LYS A 97 14.63 -7.41 -2.87
C LYS A 97 15.37 -6.25 -2.22
N TYR A 98 14.63 -5.24 -1.77
CA TYR A 98 15.20 -4.09 -1.06
C TYR A 98 15.91 -4.53 0.23
N LYS A 99 15.24 -5.33 1.07
CA LYS A 99 15.79 -5.88 2.30
C LYS A 99 17.07 -6.68 2.03
N ARG A 100 17.04 -7.60 1.07
CA ARG A 100 18.19 -8.44 0.70
C ARG A 100 19.37 -7.59 0.25
N ARG A 101 19.14 -6.59 -0.60
CA ARG A 101 20.19 -5.67 -1.06
C ARG A 101 20.84 -4.91 0.10
N ASN A 102 20.05 -4.37 1.02
CA ASN A 102 20.57 -3.60 2.13
C ASN A 102 21.31 -4.46 3.16
N ILE A 103 20.84 -5.68 3.42
CA ILE A 103 21.59 -6.65 4.23
C ILE A 103 22.93 -7.02 3.57
N THR A 104 22.95 -7.25 2.26
CA THR A 104 24.19 -7.53 1.53
C THR A 104 25.16 -6.35 1.62
N MET A 105 24.67 -5.11 1.48
CA MET A 105 25.49 -3.91 1.65
C MET A 105 26.05 -3.80 3.07
N LEU A 106 25.23 -4.08 4.10
CA LEU A 106 25.67 -4.05 5.50
C LEU A 106 26.79 -5.09 5.74
N ILE A 107 26.63 -6.30 5.25
CA ILE A 107 27.64 -7.36 5.38
C ILE A 107 28.95 -6.93 4.66
N ALA A 108 28.84 -6.44 3.41
CA ALA A 108 30.00 -5.97 2.66
C ALA A 108 30.72 -4.82 3.38
N SER A 109 30.01 -3.83 3.87
CA SER A 109 30.55 -2.71 4.65
C SER A 109 31.28 -3.19 5.91
N THR A 110 30.68 -4.13 6.63
CA THR A 110 31.26 -4.71 7.84
C THR A 110 32.56 -5.48 7.53
N VAL A 111 32.57 -6.26 6.46
CA VAL A 111 33.79 -6.98 6.01
C VAL A 111 34.89 -5.99 5.64
N ILE A 112 34.59 -4.93 4.89
CA ILE A 112 35.54 -3.88 4.53
C ILE A 112 36.15 -3.23 5.77
N VAL A 113 35.31 -2.84 6.73
CA VAL A 113 35.74 -2.24 7.99
C VAL A 113 36.65 -3.19 8.78
N MET A 114 36.27 -4.47 8.88
CA MET A 114 37.12 -5.49 9.55
C MET A 114 38.47 -5.66 8.87
N LEU A 115 38.49 -5.73 7.53
CA LEU A 115 39.76 -5.83 6.78
C LEU A 115 40.66 -4.65 7.06
N PHE A 116 40.16 -3.42 7.06
CA PHE A 116 40.96 -2.24 7.38
C PHE A 116 41.50 -2.28 8.80
N HIS A 117 40.70 -2.68 9.78
CA HIS A 117 41.16 -2.76 11.18
C HIS A 117 42.20 -3.85 11.42
N ILE A 118 42.20 -4.93 10.62
CA ILE A 118 43.20 -6.02 10.71
C ILE A 118 44.47 -5.67 9.96
N LEU A 119 44.35 -5.13 8.73
CA LEU A 119 45.51 -4.91 7.84
C LEU A 119 46.31 -3.65 8.24
N LEU A 120 45.64 -2.59 8.69
CA LEU A 120 46.27 -1.32 8.98
C LEU A 120 47.36 -1.41 10.08
N PRO A 121 47.14 -2.07 11.23
CA PRO A 121 48.17 -2.27 12.24
C PRO A 121 49.38 -3.08 11.76
N LEU A 122 49.16 -3.95 10.73
CA LEU A 122 50.25 -4.78 10.18
C LEU A 122 51.19 -3.95 9.29
N VAL A 123 50.65 -2.90 8.64
CA VAL A 123 51.40 -2.06 7.69
C VAL A 123 52.04 -0.86 8.41
N LEU A 124 51.41 -0.34 9.47
CA LEU A 124 51.86 0.84 10.19
C LEU A 124 52.67 0.45 11.46
N THR A 125 53.92 -0.02 11.29
CA THR A 125 54.72 -0.48 12.40
C THR A 125 55.73 0.54 12.93
N SER A 126 55.91 1.74 12.35
CA SER A 126 57.10 2.54 12.56
C SER A 126 56.97 3.89 13.26
N ASP A 127 55.79 4.52 13.37
CA ASP A 127 55.66 5.82 14.04
C ASP A 127 54.40 5.91 14.91
N GLN A 128 54.58 6.06 16.24
CA GLN A 128 53.47 6.10 17.20
C GLN A 128 52.49 7.27 16.98
N GLY A 129 52.96 8.43 16.47
CA GLY A 129 52.12 9.60 16.24
C GLY A 129 51.24 9.48 15.00
N ILE A 130 51.80 9.03 13.88
CA ILE A 130 51.10 8.84 12.62
C ILE A 130 50.12 7.65 12.73
N SER A 131 50.48 6.59 13.43
CA SER A 131 49.65 5.42 13.61
C SER A 131 48.37 5.72 14.43
N SER A 132 48.46 6.60 15.43
CA SER A 132 47.29 7.00 16.21
C SER A 132 46.33 7.89 15.42
N ALA A 133 46.85 8.86 14.64
CA ALA A 133 46.03 9.73 13.79
C ALA A 133 45.28 8.93 12.70
N VAL A 134 45.97 7.97 12.05
CA VAL A 134 45.37 7.11 11.05
C VAL A 134 44.31 6.18 11.65
N ARG A 135 44.56 5.65 12.84
CA ARG A 135 43.58 4.80 13.54
C ARG A 135 42.31 5.56 13.88
N ASN A 136 42.43 6.80 14.42
CA ASN A 136 41.28 7.65 14.72
C ASN A 136 40.48 8.03 13.43
N SER A 137 41.22 8.30 12.34
CA SER A 137 40.58 8.56 11.05
C SER A 137 39.80 7.30 10.52
N LEU A 138 40.36 6.10 10.71
CA LEU A 138 39.72 4.86 10.32
C LEU A 138 38.43 4.60 11.11
N ASP A 139 38.43 4.92 12.40
CA ASP A 139 37.22 4.79 13.25
C ASP A 139 36.09 5.70 12.70
N ILE A 140 36.40 6.94 12.32
CA ILE A 140 35.44 7.86 11.73
C ILE A 140 34.94 7.32 10.37
N PHE A 141 35.83 6.86 9.50
CA PHE A 141 35.44 6.26 8.22
C PHE A 141 34.58 5.02 8.39
N SER A 142 34.91 4.18 9.35
CA SER A 142 34.15 2.96 9.68
C SER A 142 32.71 3.31 10.07
N TRP A 143 32.54 4.34 10.90
CA TRP A 143 31.25 4.85 11.30
C TRP A 143 30.43 5.36 10.09
N VAL A 144 31.05 6.16 9.22
CA VAL A 144 30.39 6.73 8.03
C VAL A 144 29.96 5.63 7.05
N ILE A 145 30.82 4.63 6.82
CA ILE A 145 30.51 3.51 5.90
C ILE A 145 29.36 2.66 6.42
N LEU A 146 29.33 2.38 7.73
CA LEU A 146 28.28 1.58 8.33
C LEU A 146 26.96 2.31 8.53
N TRP A 147 27.01 3.65 8.67
CA TRP A 147 25.80 4.45 8.92
C TRP A 147 24.74 4.28 7.85
N ARG A 148 25.14 4.37 6.57
CA ARG A 148 24.19 4.32 5.45
C ARG A 148 23.35 3.04 5.40
N PRO A 149 23.91 1.82 5.44
CA PRO A 149 23.11 0.61 5.44
C PRO A 149 22.28 0.43 6.73
N ILE A 150 22.74 0.95 7.85
CA ILE A 150 21.97 0.95 9.10
C ILE A 150 20.75 1.87 8.99
N ASP A 151 20.95 3.10 8.52
CA ASP A 151 19.89 4.09 8.29
C ASP A 151 18.80 3.55 7.38
N GLU A 152 19.16 2.96 6.26
CA GLU A 152 18.24 2.32 5.31
C GLU A 152 17.45 1.16 5.93
N LEU A 153 18.08 0.35 6.79
CA LEU A 153 17.42 -0.78 7.44
C LEU A 153 16.51 -0.36 8.59
N VAL A 154 16.85 0.70 9.31
CA VAL A 154 16.11 1.12 10.51
C VAL A 154 14.96 2.07 10.16
N PHE A 155 15.22 3.08 9.32
CA PHE A 155 14.27 4.17 9.09
C PHE A 155 13.43 4.00 7.82
N ASN A 156 13.98 3.43 6.75
CA ASN A 156 13.28 3.32 5.46
C ASN A 156 12.43 2.04 5.30
N TRP A 157 12.34 1.23 6.33
CA TRP A 157 11.52 0.02 6.34
C TRP A 157 10.01 0.32 6.51
N ASN A 158 9.70 1.29 7.35
CA ASN A 158 8.32 1.57 7.79
C ASN A 158 7.35 1.95 6.65
N PRO A 159 7.70 2.79 5.66
CA PRO A 159 6.81 3.14 4.56
C PRO A 159 6.36 1.94 3.73
N HIS A 160 7.28 1.00 3.43
CA HIS A 160 6.95 -0.20 2.67
C HIS A 160 5.96 -1.10 3.40
N LEU A 161 6.12 -1.27 4.70
CA LEU A 161 5.18 -2.04 5.52
C LEU A 161 3.81 -1.38 5.62
N ALA A 162 3.76 -0.04 5.67
CA ALA A 162 2.50 0.71 5.69
C ALA A 162 1.70 0.49 4.41
N GLU A 163 2.33 0.54 3.23
CA GLU A 163 1.67 0.26 1.95
C GLU A 163 1.20 -1.20 1.84
N ILE A 164 2.03 -2.17 2.22
CA ILE A 164 1.65 -3.59 2.23
C ILE A 164 0.43 -3.82 3.13
N ASN A 165 0.41 -3.19 4.30
CA ASN A 165 -0.72 -3.29 5.23
C ASN A 165 -1.98 -2.63 4.66
N LEU A 166 -1.85 -1.49 3.97
CA LEU A 166 -2.97 -0.84 3.28
C LEU A 166 -3.57 -1.74 2.22
N PHE A 167 -2.75 -2.31 1.31
CA PHE A 167 -3.23 -3.21 0.27
C PHE A 167 -3.88 -4.47 0.85
N ASN A 168 -3.32 -5.01 1.94
CA ASN A 168 -3.92 -6.14 2.63
C ASN A 168 -5.32 -5.79 3.17
N LYS A 169 -5.47 -4.62 3.80
CA LYS A 169 -6.79 -4.17 4.30
C LYS A 169 -7.78 -3.91 3.18
N LEU A 170 -7.35 -3.32 2.05
CA LEU A 170 -8.21 -3.13 0.89
C LEU A 170 -8.66 -4.46 0.27
N ALA A 171 -7.78 -5.47 0.25
CA ALA A 171 -8.11 -6.80 -0.25
C ALA A 171 -9.05 -7.59 0.67
N THR A 172 -8.99 -7.35 1.99
CA THR A 172 -9.76 -8.08 3.01
C THR A 172 -10.95 -7.30 3.57
N ALA A 173 -11.17 -6.06 3.09
CA ALA A 173 -12.26 -5.21 3.56
C ALA A 173 -13.63 -5.87 3.32
N GLU A 174 -14.54 -5.61 4.24
CA GLU A 174 -15.90 -6.15 4.21
C GLU A 174 -16.78 -5.38 3.21
N LEU A 175 -17.67 -6.11 2.56
CA LEU A 175 -18.67 -5.57 1.66
C LEU A 175 -19.98 -5.35 2.40
N ILE A 176 -20.53 -4.14 2.29
CA ILE A 176 -21.86 -3.78 2.77
C ILE A 176 -22.69 -3.34 1.56
N ILE A 177 -23.79 -4.03 1.30
CA ILE A 177 -24.70 -3.70 0.22
C ILE A 177 -25.82 -2.84 0.76
N ILE A 178 -26.03 -1.67 0.16
CA ILE A 178 -27.03 -0.68 0.60
C ILE A 178 -27.99 -0.42 -0.56
N GLU A 179 -29.26 -0.57 -0.32
CA GLU A 179 -30.29 -0.14 -1.25
C GLU A 179 -30.32 1.39 -1.32
N ASN A 180 -30.29 1.92 -2.54
CA ASN A 180 -30.42 3.34 -2.77
C ASN A 180 -31.91 3.66 -2.79
N GLU A 181 -32.44 4.34 -1.78
CA GLU A 181 -33.82 4.81 -1.80
C GLU A 181 -34.06 5.60 -3.09
N LYS A 182 -34.92 5.07 -3.96
CA LYS A 182 -35.43 5.84 -5.11
C LYS A 182 -36.01 7.12 -4.48
N LYS A 183 -35.45 8.30 -4.77
CA LYS A 183 -36.16 9.55 -4.56
C LYS A 183 -37.52 9.36 -5.23
N ALA A 184 -38.57 9.20 -4.43
CA ALA A 184 -39.93 9.21 -4.89
C ALA A 184 -40.14 10.56 -5.56
N THR A 185 -39.94 10.57 -6.87
CA THR A 185 -40.04 11.77 -7.69
C THR A 185 -41.49 12.16 -7.70
N VAL A 186 -41.80 13.24 -6.96
CA VAL A 186 -42.76 14.28 -7.34
C VAL A 186 -43.62 13.85 -8.56
N SER A 187 -44.62 13.02 -8.33
CA SER A 187 -45.70 12.78 -9.26
C SER A 187 -47.09 12.90 -8.63
N ASN A 188 -47.22 13.72 -7.59
CA ASN A 188 -48.52 13.97 -6.95
C ASN A 188 -48.98 15.44 -6.94
N ASN A 189 -48.36 16.32 -7.71
CA ASN A 189 -48.83 17.73 -7.78
C ASN A 189 -49.37 18.17 -9.13
N ALA A 190 -49.67 17.24 -10.04
CA ALA A 190 -50.26 17.61 -11.37
C ALA A 190 -51.76 17.32 -11.50
N LEU A 191 -52.44 16.89 -10.45
CA LEU A 191 -53.90 16.60 -10.48
C LEU A 191 -54.75 17.40 -9.50
N ARG A 192 -54.31 18.60 -9.10
CA ARG A 192 -55.10 19.49 -8.25
C ARG A 192 -55.25 20.93 -8.73
N VAL A 193 -55.27 21.13 -10.04
CA VAL A 193 -55.67 22.43 -10.62
C VAL A 193 -56.52 22.15 -11.83
N VAL A 194 -57.69 21.57 -11.68
CA VAL A 194 -58.90 21.78 -12.51
C VAL A 194 -60.09 21.23 -11.71
N ALA A 195 -60.66 22.03 -10.87
CA ALA A 195 -62.03 21.97 -10.44
C ALA A 195 -62.44 23.34 -9.90
#